data_5a4ca1d73d6719fffcca6be46ea86275
#
_entry.id   5a4ca1d73d6719fffcca6be46ea86275
#
_cell.length_a   1.000
_cell.length_b   1.000
_cell.length_c   1.000
_cell.angle_alpha   90.00
_cell.angle_beta   90.00
_cell.angle_gamma   90.00
#
_symmetry.space_group_name_H-M   'P 1'
#
loop_
_entity.id
_entity.type
_entity.pdbx_description
1 polymer ?
#
loop_
_entity_poly.entity_id
_entity_poly.type
_entity_poly.pdbx_seq_one_letter_code
_entity_poly.pdbx_strand_id
1 'polypeptide(L)'
;MKQTRKWLALALAGALTLSLLAGCAGNQAPGASSASPAPEETPEAASDALVIAEQGIFSAGGTVIQSDGTFDVANYYTSREGSTSHVDHANVLYQIPEDNTELPMVFLHGYGQSRMGWMTTPDGREGWSDMFLRMGHSVWLIDQPRRGEAGQTSVAGTM
;
A
#
# COMPACT_ATOMS: atom_id res chain seq x y z
N MET A 1 -44.86 5.31 26.03
CA MET A 1 -44.44 4.32 27.03
C MET A 1 -42.92 4.26 27.00
N LYS A 2 -42.35 4.70 28.12
CA LYS A 2 -40.90 4.80 28.37
C LYS A 2 -40.32 3.40 28.65
N GLN A 3 -39.21 3.04 28.06
CA GLN A 3 -38.31 2.07 28.68
C GLN A 3 -36.87 2.49 28.51
N THR A 4 -36.36 2.93 29.59
CA THR A 4 -34.96 3.14 29.93
C THR A 4 -34.23 1.77 29.98
N ARG A 5 -33.15 1.60 29.27
CA ARG A 5 -32.22 0.51 29.53
C ARG A 5 -30.89 1.04 30.02
N LYS A 6 -30.63 0.59 31.22
CA LYS A 6 -29.57 0.96 32.15
C LYS A 6 -28.21 0.46 31.63
N TRP A 7 -27.23 1.28 31.83
CA TRP A 7 -25.81 1.00 31.77
C TRP A 7 -25.40 -0.11 32.74
N LEU A 8 -24.66 -1.09 32.29
CA LEU A 8 -23.85 -1.95 33.15
C LEU A 8 -22.39 -1.78 32.72
N ALA A 9 -21.69 -1.03 33.53
CA ALA A 9 -20.24 -1.02 33.56
C ALA A 9 -19.76 -2.26 34.30
N LEU A 10 -18.98 -3.12 33.67
CA LEU A 10 -18.23 -4.15 34.38
C LEU A 10 -16.76 -3.78 34.33
N ALA A 11 -16.27 -3.33 35.47
CA ALA A 11 -14.87 -3.23 35.77
C ALA A 11 -14.35 -4.63 36.14
N LEU A 12 -13.38 -5.13 35.39
CA LEU A 12 -12.61 -6.32 35.79
C LEU A 12 -11.20 -5.86 36.13
N ALA A 13 -10.95 -5.76 37.43
CA ALA A 13 -9.63 -5.65 38.02
C ALA A 13 -9.00 -7.04 37.99
N GLY A 14 -7.93 -7.20 37.25
CA GLY A 14 -7.16 -8.44 37.20
C GLY A 14 -5.94 -8.37 38.10
N ALA A 15 -5.78 -9.39 38.84
CA ALA A 15 -4.81 -9.62 39.91
C ALA A 15 -3.38 -9.71 39.44
N LEU A 16 -2.51 -9.12 40.22
CA LEU A 16 -1.08 -9.35 40.32
C LEU A 16 -0.75 -10.84 40.49
N THR A 17 0.25 -11.31 39.80
CA THR A 17 1.04 -12.45 40.26
C THR A 17 2.46 -12.02 40.53
N LEU A 18 2.72 -11.94 41.82
CA LEU A 18 4.03 -11.82 42.41
C LEU A 18 4.66 -13.24 42.44
N SER A 19 5.77 -13.48 41.80
CA SER A 19 6.55 -14.69 41.99
C SER A 19 7.99 -14.31 42.28
N LEU A 20 8.30 -14.33 43.58
CA LEU A 20 9.27 -15.16 44.26
C LEU A 20 10.70 -15.06 43.74
N LEU A 21 11.45 -14.22 44.50
CA LEU A 21 12.89 -14.33 44.67
C LEU A 21 13.20 -15.60 45.43
N ALA A 22 14.01 -16.48 44.85
CA ALA A 22 14.79 -17.47 45.58
C ALA A 22 16.25 -17.07 45.46
N GLY A 23 16.79 -16.66 46.56
CA GLY A 23 18.19 -16.33 46.72
C GLY A 23 19.07 -17.54 46.67
N CYS A 24 20.25 -17.40 46.10
CA CYS A 24 21.42 -18.19 46.46
C CYS A 24 22.52 -17.24 46.88
N ALA A 25 22.82 -17.29 48.16
CA ALA A 25 24.00 -16.69 48.75
C ALA A 25 25.27 -17.48 48.32
N GLY A 26 26.25 -16.78 47.86
CA GLY A 26 27.54 -17.38 47.49
C GLY A 26 28.62 -16.34 47.28
N ASN A 27 29.34 -16.05 48.35
CA ASN A 27 30.72 -15.61 48.41
C ASN A 27 31.19 -14.37 47.67
N GLN A 28 31.40 -13.31 48.43
CA GLN A 28 32.11 -12.09 48.01
C GLN A 28 33.63 -12.33 47.89
N ALA A 29 34.19 -11.88 46.77
CA ALA A 29 35.56 -11.45 46.67
C ALA A 29 35.59 -10.00 46.16
N PRO A 30 36.43 -9.13 46.73
CA PRO A 30 36.42 -7.72 46.40
C PRO A 30 37.28 -7.43 45.18
N GLY A 31 36.76 -6.59 44.30
CA GLY A 31 37.60 -5.77 43.42
C GLY A 31 37.62 -6.15 41.96
N ALA A 32 36.78 -5.46 41.23
CA ALA A 32 37.10 -4.79 39.97
C ALA A 32 35.85 -4.02 39.53
N SER A 33 35.89 -2.71 39.63
CA SER A 33 34.93 -1.84 38.99
C SER A 33 35.07 -1.97 37.47
N SER A 34 34.31 -2.87 36.90
CA SER A 34 34.14 -2.94 35.46
C SER A 34 33.12 -1.83 35.08
N ALA A 35 33.64 -0.72 34.66
CA ALA A 35 32.81 0.27 33.93
C ALA A 35 32.21 -0.47 32.74
N SER A 36 30.90 -0.61 32.73
CA SER A 36 30.12 -1.02 31.54
C SER A 36 30.48 -0.07 30.42
N PRO A 37 30.96 -0.55 29.26
CA PRO A 37 31.14 0.35 28.11
C PRO A 37 29.81 0.98 27.81
N ALA A 38 29.81 2.31 27.61
CA ALA A 38 28.68 3.03 27.08
C ALA A 38 28.20 2.32 25.79
N PRO A 39 26.90 2.28 25.51
CA PRO A 39 26.43 1.75 24.24
C PRO A 39 27.16 2.50 23.14
N GLU A 40 27.94 1.80 22.34
CA GLU A 40 28.52 2.32 21.12
C GLU A 40 27.34 2.70 20.24
N GLU A 41 27.17 4.00 20.00
CA GLU A 41 26.15 4.48 19.07
C GLU A 41 26.47 3.85 17.72
N THR A 42 25.71 2.84 17.36
CA THR A 42 25.73 2.28 16.01
C THR A 42 25.45 3.44 15.08
N PRO A 43 26.32 3.74 14.10
CA PRO A 43 26.02 4.80 13.12
C PRO A 43 24.64 4.50 12.56
N GLU A 44 23.71 5.44 12.70
CA GLU A 44 22.40 5.36 12.08
C GLU A 44 22.66 5.13 10.60
N ALA A 45 22.37 3.92 10.12
CA ALA A 45 22.51 3.58 8.73
C ALA A 45 21.69 4.64 7.97
N ALA A 46 22.34 5.42 7.13
CA ALA A 46 21.69 6.40 6.29
C ALA A 46 20.44 5.74 5.71
N SER A 47 19.28 6.31 5.99
CA SER A 47 18.01 5.70 5.62
C SER A 47 18.05 5.50 4.11
N ASP A 48 18.01 4.24 3.67
CA ASP A 48 17.90 3.86 2.26
C ASP A 48 16.45 4.10 1.77
N ALA A 49 15.85 5.16 2.25
CA ALA A 49 14.50 5.56 1.92
C ALA A 49 14.43 6.02 0.46
N LEU A 50 13.50 5.43 -0.28
CA LEU A 50 13.17 5.92 -1.60
C LEU A 50 12.29 7.16 -1.46
N VAL A 51 12.77 8.31 -1.92
CA VAL A 51 12.05 9.59 -1.87
C VAL A 51 11.38 9.84 -3.22
N ILE A 52 10.06 9.96 -3.20
CA ILE A 52 9.23 10.25 -4.37
C ILE A 52 8.86 11.74 -4.34
N ALA A 53 9.32 12.50 -5.34
CA ALA A 53 9.00 13.91 -5.50
C ALA A 53 7.58 14.13 -6.01
N GLU A 54 7.11 13.26 -6.91
CA GLU A 54 5.77 13.34 -7.49
C GLU A 54 5.23 11.95 -7.79
N GLN A 55 3.93 11.75 -7.60
CA GLN A 55 3.22 10.54 -8.04
C GLN A 55 1.77 10.84 -8.34
N GLY A 56 1.15 10.02 -9.17
CA GLY A 56 -0.26 10.16 -9.51
C GLY A 56 -0.80 9.00 -10.32
N ILE A 57 -2.11 9.05 -10.56
CA ILE A 57 -2.82 8.06 -11.37
C ILE A 57 -3.67 8.81 -12.38
N PHE A 58 -3.71 8.33 -13.62
CA PHE A 58 -4.58 8.85 -14.65
C PHE A 58 -5.05 7.76 -15.62
N SER A 59 -6.10 8.05 -16.36
CA SER A 59 -6.60 7.20 -17.44
C SER A 59 -6.07 7.70 -18.79
N ALA A 60 -5.59 6.78 -19.62
CA ALA A 60 -5.07 7.07 -20.96
C ALA A 60 -5.89 6.38 -22.05
N GLY A 61 -6.28 7.11 -23.07
CA GLY A 61 -7.10 6.60 -24.17
C GLY A 61 -8.53 6.27 -23.76
N GLY A 62 -9.11 5.26 -24.40
CA GLY A 62 -10.47 4.80 -24.13
C GLY A 62 -11.55 5.55 -24.90
N THR A 63 -12.80 5.24 -24.58
CA THR A 63 -14.00 5.82 -25.22
C THR A 63 -15.00 6.26 -24.17
N VAL A 64 -15.61 7.42 -24.41
CA VAL A 64 -16.74 7.89 -23.59
C VAL A 64 -18.03 7.41 -24.24
N ILE A 65 -18.84 6.68 -23.48
CA ILE A 65 -20.16 6.19 -23.87
C ILE A 65 -21.21 6.94 -23.05
N GLN A 66 -22.16 7.56 -23.74
CA GLN A 66 -23.34 8.14 -23.12
C GLN A 66 -24.54 7.21 -23.39
N SER A 67 -25.25 6.85 -22.35
CA SER A 67 -26.48 6.06 -22.45
C SER A 67 -27.69 6.97 -22.43
N ASP A 68 -28.64 6.74 -23.34
CA ASP A 68 -29.90 7.48 -23.39
C ASP A 68 -30.69 7.33 -22.09
N GLY A 69 -31.67 8.22 -21.89
CA GLY A 69 -32.56 8.19 -20.73
C GLY A 69 -32.16 9.17 -19.62
N THR A 70 -32.74 8.96 -18.44
CA THR A 70 -32.50 9.82 -17.27
C THR A 70 -31.80 8.99 -16.18
N PHE A 71 -30.74 9.54 -15.64
CA PHE A 71 -29.99 8.88 -14.54
C PHE A 71 -30.87 8.81 -13.27
N ASP A 72 -31.00 7.61 -12.71
CA ASP A 72 -31.68 7.36 -11.44
C ASP A 72 -30.70 6.74 -10.44
N VAL A 73 -30.41 7.48 -9.37
CA VAL A 73 -29.51 7.05 -8.30
C VAL A 73 -30.01 5.80 -7.57
N ALA A 74 -31.31 5.54 -7.56
CA ALA A 74 -31.88 4.34 -6.92
C ALA A 74 -31.62 3.06 -7.72
N ASN A 75 -31.38 3.19 -9.02
CA ASN A 75 -31.28 2.06 -9.94
C ASN A 75 -29.93 1.97 -10.68
N TYR A 76 -28.94 2.76 -10.31
CA TYR A 76 -27.68 2.85 -11.07
C TYR A 76 -26.88 1.53 -11.16
N TYR A 77 -27.11 0.57 -10.25
CA TYR A 77 -26.47 -0.75 -10.32
C TYR A 77 -27.08 -1.65 -11.38
N THR A 78 -28.34 -1.46 -11.72
CA THR A 78 -29.10 -2.31 -12.62
C THR A 78 -29.38 -1.69 -13.96
N SER A 79 -29.34 -0.36 -14.06
CA SER A 79 -29.58 0.40 -15.29
C SER A 79 -28.42 1.36 -15.56
N ARG A 80 -28.08 1.53 -16.83
CA ARG A 80 -27.10 2.52 -17.30
C ARG A 80 -27.77 3.76 -17.92
N GLU A 81 -29.10 3.85 -17.87
CA GLU A 81 -29.83 4.99 -18.45
C GLU A 81 -29.32 6.32 -17.90
N GLY A 82 -29.13 7.29 -18.79
CA GLY A 82 -28.65 8.63 -18.47
C GLY A 82 -27.21 8.70 -17.89
N SER A 83 -26.46 7.59 -17.91
CA SER A 83 -25.09 7.56 -17.40
C SER A 83 -24.06 7.87 -18.48
N THR A 84 -22.92 8.40 -18.06
CA THR A 84 -21.72 8.54 -18.90
C THR A 84 -20.64 7.63 -18.36
N SER A 85 -20.07 6.77 -19.20
CA SER A 85 -19.03 5.81 -18.83
C SER A 85 -17.77 6.06 -19.66
N HIS A 86 -16.62 6.08 -19.01
CA HIS A 86 -15.32 6.08 -19.68
C HIS A 86 -14.80 4.64 -19.65
N VAL A 87 -14.71 4.01 -20.83
CA VAL A 87 -14.44 2.58 -20.98
C VAL A 87 -13.21 2.34 -21.86
N ASP A 88 -12.66 1.14 -21.78
CA ASP A 88 -11.52 0.69 -22.62
C ASP A 88 -10.28 1.61 -22.53
N HIS A 89 -10.12 2.31 -21.40
CA HIS A 89 -8.92 3.10 -21.12
C HIS A 89 -7.84 2.21 -20.47
N ALA A 90 -6.60 2.67 -20.55
CA ALA A 90 -5.53 2.18 -19.68
C ALA A 90 -5.52 2.96 -18.37
N ASN A 91 -5.15 2.34 -17.27
CA ASN A 91 -4.88 3.02 -16.00
C ASN A 91 -3.36 3.12 -15.81
N VAL A 92 -2.87 4.31 -15.55
CA VAL A 92 -1.44 4.60 -15.42
C VAL A 92 -1.14 5.14 -14.04
N LEU A 93 -0.31 4.44 -13.29
CA LEU A 93 0.35 4.96 -12.09
C LEU A 93 1.73 5.48 -12.50
N TYR A 94 2.08 6.69 -12.11
CA TYR A 94 3.44 7.20 -12.30
C TYR A 94 4.06 7.64 -10.98
N GLN A 95 5.38 7.52 -10.91
CA GLN A 95 6.20 7.97 -9.80
C GLN A 95 7.49 8.59 -10.34
N ILE A 96 7.86 9.74 -9.78
CA ILE A 96 9.06 10.50 -10.12
C ILE A 96 9.92 10.60 -8.86
N PRO A 97 11.12 10.02 -8.84
CA PRO A 97 12.01 10.13 -7.68
C PRO A 97 12.56 11.55 -7.57
N GLU A 98 13.00 11.94 -6.38
CA GLU A 98 13.64 13.24 -6.16
C GLU A 98 14.88 13.42 -7.03
N ASP A 99 15.69 12.37 -7.16
CA ASP A 99 16.89 12.33 -7.99
C ASP A 99 16.62 11.90 -9.43
N ASN A 100 15.55 12.41 -10.06
CA ASN A 100 15.16 12.06 -11.41
C ASN A 100 16.16 12.62 -12.46
N THR A 101 17.17 11.84 -12.80
CA THR A 101 18.25 12.22 -13.72
C THR A 101 18.27 11.40 -15.00
N GLU A 102 17.53 10.29 -15.03
CA GLU A 102 17.55 9.33 -16.14
C GLU A 102 16.26 9.39 -16.98
N LEU A 103 16.27 8.71 -18.11
CA LEU A 103 15.11 8.63 -19.00
C LEU A 103 13.93 7.90 -18.29
N PRO A 104 12.69 8.29 -18.58
CA PRO A 104 11.53 7.62 -18.01
C PRO A 104 11.42 6.17 -18.47
N MET A 105 10.98 5.31 -17.55
CA MET A 105 10.70 3.90 -17.82
C MET A 105 9.20 3.65 -17.86
N VAL A 106 8.76 2.98 -18.91
CA VAL A 106 7.35 2.58 -19.10
C VAL A 106 7.26 1.06 -18.98
N PHE A 107 6.42 0.59 -18.07
CA PHE A 107 6.23 -0.83 -17.81
C PHE A 107 4.88 -1.32 -18.33
N LEU A 108 4.92 -2.31 -19.21
CA LEU A 108 3.76 -3.02 -19.71
C LEU A 108 3.78 -4.45 -19.20
N HIS A 109 2.70 -4.88 -18.60
CA HIS A 109 2.57 -6.28 -18.13
C HIS A 109 2.25 -7.24 -19.28
N GLY A 110 2.44 -8.54 -19.02
CA GLY A 110 2.10 -9.61 -19.96
C GLY A 110 0.61 -10.00 -19.94
N TYR A 111 0.24 -10.95 -20.79
CA TYR A 111 -1.10 -11.49 -20.88
C TYR A 111 -1.56 -12.04 -19.52
N GLY A 112 -2.77 -11.67 -19.10
CA GLY A 112 -3.36 -12.10 -17.83
C GLY A 112 -2.76 -11.50 -16.56
N GLN A 113 -1.86 -10.52 -16.69
CA GLN A 113 -1.20 -9.86 -15.58
C GLN A 113 -1.73 -8.44 -15.34
N SER A 114 -1.12 -7.74 -14.40
CA SER A 114 -1.34 -6.33 -14.09
C SER A 114 -0.01 -5.67 -13.73
N ARG A 115 -0.01 -4.33 -13.57
CA ARG A 115 1.16 -3.57 -13.13
C ARG A 115 1.76 -4.05 -11.81
N MET A 116 0.96 -4.72 -10.97
CA MET A 116 1.42 -5.25 -9.67
C MET A 116 2.67 -6.14 -9.81
N GLY A 117 2.80 -6.87 -10.94
CA GLY A 117 3.97 -7.70 -11.20
C GLY A 117 5.30 -6.94 -11.33
N TRP A 118 5.25 -5.61 -11.49
CA TRP A 118 6.42 -4.74 -11.52
C TRP A 118 6.69 -4.07 -10.18
N MET A 119 5.67 -3.98 -9.30
CA MET A 119 5.73 -3.22 -8.06
C MET A 119 6.27 -4.01 -6.88
N THR A 120 6.08 -5.33 -6.89
CA THR A 120 6.50 -6.21 -5.79
C THR A 120 6.77 -7.62 -6.27
N THR A 121 7.48 -8.38 -5.48
CA THR A 121 7.66 -9.82 -5.65
C THR A 121 6.66 -10.59 -4.76
N PRO A 122 6.35 -11.88 -5.05
CA PRO A 122 5.42 -12.66 -4.25
C PRO A 122 5.82 -12.83 -2.77
N ASP A 123 7.10 -12.70 -2.46
CA ASP A 123 7.67 -12.75 -1.12
C ASP A 123 7.80 -11.37 -0.44
N GLY A 124 7.23 -10.32 -1.07
CA GLY A 124 7.12 -8.98 -0.48
C GLY A 124 8.36 -8.08 -0.59
N ARG A 125 9.35 -8.47 -1.40
CA ARG A 125 10.50 -7.60 -1.70
C ARG A 125 10.11 -6.54 -2.74
N GLU A 126 10.96 -5.53 -2.86
CA GLU A 126 10.87 -4.50 -3.90
C GLU A 126 10.78 -5.11 -5.30
N GLY A 127 9.92 -4.53 -6.12
CA GLY A 127 9.78 -4.88 -7.52
C GLY A 127 10.75 -4.11 -8.42
N TRP A 128 10.63 -4.33 -9.71
CA TRP A 128 11.42 -3.62 -10.72
C TRP A 128 11.19 -2.10 -10.67
N SER A 129 9.95 -1.65 -10.38
CA SER A 129 9.64 -0.22 -10.29
C SER A 129 10.50 0.49 -9.25
N ASP A 130 10.63 -0.09 -8.06
CA ASP A 130 11.41 0.52 -6.97
C ASP A 130 12.90 0.53 -7.30
N MET A 131 13.39 -0.54 -7.94
CA MET A 131 14.79 -0.62 -8.37
C MET A 131 15.13 0.49 -9.37
N PHE A 132 14.27 0.75 -10.36
CA PHE A 132 14.48 1.81 -11.34
C PHE A 132 14.32 3.21 -10.74
N LEU A 133 13.38 3.39 -9.81
CA LEU A 133 13.25 4.65 -9.06
C LEU A 133 14.53 4.97 -8.27
N ARG A 134 15.14 3.97 -7.62
CA ARG A 134 16.43 4.15 -6.91
C ARG A 134 17.61 4.43 -7.85
N MET A 135 17.48 4.07 -9.12
CA MET A 135 18.45 4.39 -10.17
C MET A 135 18.23 5.77 -10.81
N GLY A 136 17.25 6.54 -10.34
CA GLY A 136 16.95 7.88 -10.83
C GLY A 136 16.03 7.93 -12.05
N HIS A 137 15.35 6.82 -12.39
CA HIS A 137 14.34 6.81 -13.44
C HIS A 137 12.97 7.15 -12.87
N SER A 138 12.21 8.02 -13.53
CA SER A 138 10.76 8.04 -13.33
C SER A 138 10.13 6.78 -13.93
N VAL A 139 9.09 6.24 -13.27
CA VAL A 139 8.42 5.01 -13.71
C VAL A 139 6.95 5.27 -14.01
N TRP A 140 6.46 4.60 -15.05
CA TRP A 140 5.09 4.68 -15.53
C TRP A 140 4.56 3.26 -15.68
N LEU A 141 3.69 2.86 -14.76
CA LEU A 141 3.18 1.50 -14.62
C LEU A 141 1.78 1.44 -15.19
N ILE A 142 1.58 0.66 -16.24
CA ILE A 142 0.35 0.65 -17.02
C ILE A 142 -0.43 -0.63 -16.78
N ASP A 143 -1.67 -0.50 -16.33
CA ASP A 143 -2.68 -1.52 -16.54
C ASP A 143 -3.33 -1.29 -17.90
N GLN A 144 -3.14 -2.23 -18.80
CA GLN A 144 -3.72 -2.17 -20.13
C GLN A 144 -5.24 -2.27 -20.08
N PRO A 145 -5.97 -1.79 -21.09
CA PRO A 145 -7.43 -1.90 -21.15
C PRO A 145 -7.91 -3.32 -20.79
N ARG A 146 -8.90 -3.40 -19.92
CA ARG A 146 -9.49 -4.66 -19.40
C ARG A 146 -8.58 -5.47 -18.46
N ARG A 147 -7.56 -4.85 -17.90
CA ARG A 147 -6.63 -5.49 -16.96
C ARG A 147 -6.47 -4.63 -15.70
N GLY A 148 -6.16 -5.29 -14.59
CA GLY A 148 -5.87 -4.64 -13.32
C GLY A 148 -6.90 -3.56 -12.97
N GLU A 149 -6.43 -2.35 -12.76
CA GLU A 149 -7.22 -1.17 -12.39
C GLU A 149 -7.82 -0.42 -13.60
N ALA A 150 -7.60 -0.91 -14.83
CA ALA A 150 -8.13 -0.27 -16.04
C ALA A 150 -9.68 -0.36 -16.13
N GLY A 151 -10.29 -1.23 -15.32
CA GLY A 151 -11.71 -1.21 -15.02
C GLY A 151 -12.63 -1.55 -16.19
N GLN A 152 -13.49 -0.62 -16.56
CA GLN A 152 -14.65 -0.87 -17.42
C GLN A 152 -14.31 -1.13 -18.89
N THR A 153 -15.12 -1.95 -19.52
CA THR A 153 -15.02 -2.27 -20.95
C THR A 153 -16.37 -2.15 -21.65
N SER A 154 -16.35 -1.76 -22.92
CA SER A 154 -17.52 -1.78 -23.81
C SER A 154 -17.86 -3.19 -24.32
N VAL A 155 -16.93 -4.13 -24.20
CA VAL A 155 -17.07 -5.49 -24.76
C VAL A 155 -17.35 -6.47 -23.63
N ALA A 156 -18.32 -7.37 -23.86
CA ALA A 156 -18.56 -8.48 -22.94
C ALA A 156 -17.29 -9.35 -22.79
N GLY A 157 -16.89 -9.59 -21.54
CA GLY A 157 -15.72 -10.42 -21.26
C GLY A 157 -15.99 -11.86 -21.71
N THR A 158 -15.14 -12.38 -22.56
CA THR A 158 -15.00 -13.82 -22.75
C THR A 158 -13.85 -14.28 -21.87
N MET A 159 -14.14 -15.12 -20.88
CA MET A 159 -13.10 -15.85 -20.15
C MET A 159 -12.60 -17.01 -21.00
#